data_44f4281debc15154207c5aaa16cb6dbd
#
_entry.id   44f4281debc15154207c5aaa16cb6dbd
#
_cell.length_a   1.000
_cell.length_b   1.000
_cell.length_c   1.000
_cell.angle_alpha   90.00
_cell.angle_beta   90.00
_cell.angle_gamma   90.00
#
_symmetry.space_group_name_H-M   'P 1'
#
loop_
_entity.id
_entity.type
_entity.pdbx_description
1 polymer ?
#
loop_
_entity_poly.entity_id
_entity_poly.type
_entity_poly.pdbx_seq_one_letter_code
_entity_poly.pdbx_strand_id
1 'polypeptide(L)'
;MTGSGVIASEAKQPRDGEARIIIHSLFQATAALTAAARAGHPVVLVSAPNAGAYVGPGWFKALVAAAREAVSDARCSTLLDCGDNVGAALAAIRAEVEGVIFTGRTDVARRLADIARQHGVRFETERPPDALDLAADIFASQEDVERRCAAFLG
;
A
#
# COMPACT_ATOMS: atom_id res chain seq x y z
N MET A 1 11.15 13.25 -23.13
CA MET A 1 11.15 12.64 -22.65
C MET A 1 10.94 11.72 -22.93
N THR A 2 10.89 11.14 -22.83
CA THR A 2 10.90 10.47 -23.06
C THR A 2 10.85 9.34 -23.07
N GLY A 3 11.10 8.59 -23.22
CA GLY A 3 10.77 7.36 -23.59
C GLY A 3 10.78 6.33 -22.59
N SER A 4 11.24 5.13 -22.95
CA SER A 4 11.17 3.97 -22.07
C SER A 4 12.06 4.12 -20.85
N GLY A 5 13.17 4.80 -20.95
CA GLY A 5 14.03 5.02 -19.80
C GLY A 5 13.34 5.84 -18.72
N VAL A 6 12.58 6.83 -19.14
CA VAL A 6 11.83 7.65 -18.22
C VAL A 6 10.72 6.81 -17.56
N ILE A 7 10.07 5.97 -18.34
CA ILE A 7 9.01 5.10 -17.82
C ILE A 7 9.56 4.12 -16.78
N ALA A 8 10.72 3.52 -17.07
CA ALA A 8 11.35 2.61 -16.12
C ALA A 8 11.73 3.33 -14.82
N SER A 9 12.23 4.55 -14.94
CA SER A 9 12.56 5.37 -13.78
C SER A 9 11.32 5.68 -12.96
N GLU A 10 10.24 6.02 -13.64
CA GLU A 10 8.98 6.31 -12.96
C GLU A 10 8.43 5.09 -12.23
N ALA A 11 8.61 3.91 -12.80
CA ALA A 11 8.14 2.68 -12.17
C ALA A 11 8.85 2.40 -10.84
N LYS A 12 10.07 2.92 -10.67
CA LYS A 12 10.85 2.71 -9.46
C LYS A 12 10.62 3.78 -8.40
N GLN A 13 9.97 4.86 -8.76
CA GLN A 13 9.80 5.99 -7.85
C GLN A 13 8.33 6.15 -7.47
N PRO A 14 8.06 6.64 -6.25
CA PRO A 14 6.68 6.95 -5.88
C PRO A 14 6.12 7.97 -6.87
N ARG A 15 4.95 7.67 -7.37
CA ARG A 15 4.30 8.59 -8.30
C ARG A 15 3.89 9.85 -7.56
N ASP A 16 4.10 10.99 -8.20
CA ASP A 16 3.62 12.26 -7.69
C ASP A 16 4.07 12.51 -6.25
N GLY A 17 5.25 12.05 -5.92
CA GLY A 17 5.78 12.23 -4.58
C GLY A 17 5.20 11.26 -3.55
N GLU A 18 4.42 10.26 -3.97
CA GLU A 18 3.92 9.26 -3.05
C GLU A 18 5.05 8.39 -2.53
N ALA A 19 5.18 8.33 -1.23
CA ALA A 19 6.08 7.40 -0.57
C ALA A 19 5.28 6.17 -0.14
N ARG A 20 5.85 4.99 -0.29
CA ARG A 20 5.16 3.74 0.02
C ARG A 20 5.79 3.07 1.22
N ILE A 21 4.96 2.71 2.19
CA ILE A 21 5.41 2.07 3.42
C ILE A 21 4.63 0.78 3.59
N ILE A 22 5.35 -0.33 3.72
CA ILE A 22 4.74 -1.65 3.92
C ILE A 22 4.56 -1.86 5.43
N ILE A 23 3.30 -1.99 5.84
CA ILE A 23 2.94 -2.12 7.25
C ILE A 23 2.47 -3.53 7.55
N HIS A 24 2.76 -3.99 8.76
CA HIS A 24 2.45 -5.34 9.19
C HIS A 24 1.50 -5.37 10.39
N SER A 25 1.08 -4.22 10.89
CA SER A 25 0.18 -4.12 12.03
C SER A 25 -0.49 -2.76 12.06
N LEU A 26 -1.56 -2.66 12.84
CA LEU A 26 -2.21 -1.37 13.09
C LEU A 26 -1.24 -0.39 13.74
N PHE A 27 -0.42 -0.89 14.65
CA PHE A 27 0.59 -0.10 15.34
C PHE A 27 1.51 0.59 14.33
N GLN A 28 2.00 -0.17 13.34
CA GLN A 28 2.89 0.38 12.31
C GLN A 28 2.15 1.34 11.38
N ALA A 29 0.92 1.02 11.04
CA ALA A 29 0.12 1.91 10.19
C ALA A 29 -0.07 3.27 10.88
N THR A 30 -0.41 3.25 12.17
CA THR A 30 -0.60 4.49 12.93
C THR A 30 0.69 5.29 13.02
N ALA A 31 1.81 4.62 13.27
CA ALA A 31 3.11 5.29 13.35
C ALA A 31 3.48 5.93 12.00
N ALA A 32 3.24 5.21 10.91
CA ALA A 32 3.52 5.74 9.57
C ALA A 32 2.68 6.97 9.27
N LEU A 33 1.39 6.93 9.60
CA LEU A 33 0.51 8.08 9.39
C LEU A 33 0.90 9.26 10.26
N THR A 34 1.34 9.00 11.50
CA THR A 34 1.81 10.06 12.39
C THR A 34 3.01 10.78 11.76
N ALA A 35 3.97 10.01 11.27
CA ALA A 35 5.15 10.59 10.63
C ALA A 35 4.77 11.37 9.37
N ALA A 36 3.86 10.82 8.57
CA ALA A 36 3.41 11.47 7.34
C ALA A 36 2.70 12.80 7.64
N ALA A 37 1.84 12.81 8.64
CA ALA A 37 1.10 14.02 9.02
C ALA A 37 2.06 15.10 9.49
N ARG A 38 3.05 14.73 10.32
CA ARG A 38 4.04 15.69 10.82
C ARG A 38 4.89 16.27 9.68
N ALA A 39 5.21 15.44 8.70
CA ALA A 39 6.01 15.86 7.56
C ALA A 39 5.19 16.62 6.51
N GLY A 40 3.87 16.57 6.60
CA GLY A 40 3.00 17.13 5.57
C GLY A 40 3.14 16.39 4.24
N HIS A 41 3.49 15.10 4.28
CA HIS A 41 3.80 14.31 3.09
C HIS A 41 2.74 13.22 2.90
N PRO A 42 2.16 13.11 1.71
CA PRO A 42 1.24 12.01 1.46
C PRO A 42 1.96 10.67 1.45
N VAL A 43 1.26 9.61 1.86
CA VAL A 43 1.87 8.29 1.96
C VAL A 43 0.89 7.24 1.43
N VAL A 44 1.44 6.17 0.88
CA VAL A 44 0.68 4.98 0.50
C VAL A 44 1.04 3.87 1.49
N LEU A 45 0.05 3.40 2.23
CA LEU A 45 0.24 2.24 3.11
C LEU A 45 -0.01 0.99 2.29
N VAL A 46 0.95 0.09 2.31
CA VAL A 46 0.88 -1.18 1.58
C VAL A 46 0.84 -2.30 2.60
N SER A 47 -0.05 -3.25 2.42
CA SER A 47 -0.11 -4.40 3.32
C SER A 47 1.13 -5.28 3.15
N ALA A 48 1.34 -6.18 4.11
CA ALA A 48 2.34 -7.23 3.96
C ALA A 48 2.05 -8.05 2.70
N PRO A 49 3.07 -8.64 2.09
CA PRO A 49 2.86 -9.49 0.91
C PRO A 49 1.84 -10.58 1.17
N ASN A 50 0.92 -10.77 0.24
CA ASN A 50 -0.13 -11.81 0.28
C ASN A 50 -1.15 -11.63 1.40
N ALA A 51 -1.20 -10.49 2.06
CA ALA A 51 -2.16 -10.27 3.15
C ALA A 51 -3.60 -10.43 2.68
N GLY A 52 -3.89 -10.06 1.43
CA GLY A 52 -5.22 -10.25 0.88
C GLY A 52 -5.69 -11.69 0.89
N ALA A 53 -4.75 -12.64 0.75
CA ALA A 53 -5.07 -14.07 0.78
C ALA A 53 -5.15 -14.60 2.21
N TYR A 54 -4.35 -14.05 3.13
CA TYR A 54 -4.26 -14.61 4.49
C TYR A 54 -5.28 -14.01 5.45
N VAL A 55 -5.53 -12.71 5.38
CA VAL A 55 -6.44 -12.04 6.33
C VAL A 55 -7.63 -11.38 5.64
N GLY A 56 -7.54 -11.15 4.35
CA GLY A 56 -8.66 -10.67 3.55
C GLY A 56 -8.89 -9.17 3.58
N PRO A 57 -9.79 -8.69 2.70
CA PRO A 57 -10.03 -7.26 2.54
C PRO A 57 -10.75 -6.62 3.72
N GLY A 58 -11.61 -7.37 4.41
CA GLY A 58 -12.34 -6.82 5.56
C GLY A 58 -11.41 -6.40 6.68
N TRP A 59 -10.44 -7.26 7.00
CA TRP A 59 -9.43 -6.95 8.00
C TRP A 59 -8.64 -5.70 7.61
N PHE A 60 -8.22 -5.64 6.35
CA PHE A 60 -7.41 -4.51 5.88
C PHE A 60 -8.19 -3.20 5.93
N LYS A 61 -9.45 -3.23 5.49
CA LYS A 61 -10.29 -2.03 5.56
C LYS A 61 -10.48 -1.55 6.99
N ALA A 62 -10.68 -2.49 7.92
CA ALA A 62 -10.83 -2.15 9.33
C ALA A 62 -9.55 -1.56 9.92
N LEU A 63 -8.40 -2.13 9.56
CA LEU A 63 -7.11 -1.62 10.01
C LEU A 63 -6.88 -0.19 9.52
N VAL A 64 -7.14 0.03 8.23
CA VAL A 64 -6.96 1.36 7.63
C VAL A 64 -7.91 2.37 8.28
N ALA A 65 -9.15 1.98 8.49
CA ALA A 65 -10.12 2.89 9.12
C ALA A 65 -9.67 3.27 10.54
N ALA A 66 -9.16 2.31 11.30
CA ALA A 66 -8.69 2.58 12.66
C ALA A 66 -7.47 3.50 12.65
N ALA A 67 -6.54 3.28 11.73
CA ALA A 67 -5.36 4.13 11.61
C ALA A 67 -5.74 5.55 11.23
N ARG A 68 -6.66 5.71 10.28
CA ARG A 68 -7.13 7.03 9.86
C ARG A 68 -7.88 7.74 10.96
N GLU A 69 -8.61 7.00 11.79
CA GLU A 69 -9.29 7.60 12.92
C GLU A 69 -8.29 8.13 13.95
N ALA A 70 -7.22 7.39 14.17
CA ALA A 70 -6.18 7.80 15.11
C ALA A 70 -5.37 9.00 14.60
N VAL A 71 -5.19 9.12 13.28
CA VAL A 71 -4.39 10.19 12.68
C VAL A 71 -5.19 10.80 11.53
N SER A 72 -6.15 11.63 11.87
CA SER A 72 -7.13 12.11 10.91
C SER A 72 -6.60 13.14 9.91
N ASP A 73 -5.48 13.77 10.20
CA ASP A 73 -4.90 14.79 9.31
C ASP A 73 -3.86 14.23 8.34
N ALA A 74 -3.59 12.93 8.38
CA ALA A 74 -2.67 12.32 7.43
C ALA A 74 -3.36 12.12 6.09
N ARG A 75 -2.60 12.40 5.01
CA ARG A 75 -3.08 12.13 3.65
C ARG A 75 -2.52 10.78 3.23
N CYS A 76 -3.40 9.80 3.06
CA CYS A 76 -2.94 8.47 2.71
C CYS A 76 -3.90 7.78 1.76
N SER A 77 -3.34 6.91 0.93
CA SER A 77 -4.08 5.90 0.19
C SER A 77 -3.51 4.54 0.56
N THR A 78 -4.16 3.47 0.15
CA THR A 78 -3.77 2.14 0.59
C THR A 78 -3.81 1.13 -0.55
N LEU A 79 -2.94 0.13 -0.45
CA LEU A 79 -2.87 -0.98 -1.39
C LEU A 79 -2.86 -2.29 -0.61
N LEU A 80 -3.75 -3.20 -0.97
CA LEU A 80 -3.79 -4.53 -0.39
C LEU A 80 -3.07 -5.49 -1.34
N ASP A 81 -2.02 -6.11 -0.84
CA ASP A 81 -1.22 -7.06 -1.63
C ASP A 81 -1.91 -8.42 -1.61
N CYS A 82 -2.35 -8.87 -2.77
CA CYS A 82 -3.02 -10.16 -2.94
C CYS A 82 -2.11 -11.21 -3.56
N GLY A 83 -0.84 -10.85 -3.84
CA GLY A 83 0.09 -11.77 -4.46
C GLY A 83 -0.44 -12.27 -5.79
N ASP A 84 -0.28 -13.55 -6.06
CA ASP A 84 -0.77 -14.16 -7.29
C ASP A 84 -2.11 -14.88 -7.10
N ASN A 85 -2.79 -14.60 -5.99
CA ASN A 85 -4.05 -15.27 -5.65
C ASN A 85 -5.22 -14.54 -6.31
N VAL A 86 -5.79 -15.18 -7.34
CA VAL A 86 -6.88 -14.60 -8.12
C VAL A 86 -8.13 -14.37 -7.27
N GLY A 87 -8.47 -15.36 -6.45
CA GLY A 87 -9.64 -15.27 -5.58
C GLY A 87 -9.52 -14.13 -4.58
N ALA A 88 -8.34 -13.95 -4.00
CA ALA A 88 -8.09 -12.86 -3.06
C ALA A 88 -8.21 -11.51 -3.74
N ALA A 89 -7.64 -11.38 -4.93
CA ALA A 89 -7.72 -10.12 -5.69
C ALA A 89 -9.16 -9.78 -6.04
N LEU A 90 -9.91 -10.78 -6.49
CA LEU A 90 -11.30 -10.56 -6.85
C LEU A 90 -12.15 -10.19 -5.62
N ALA A 91 -11.93 -10.84 -4.50
CA ALA A 91 -12.62 -10.52 -3.26
C ALA A 91 -12.31 -9.10 -2.80
N ALA A 92 -11.06 -8.69 -2.93
CA ALA A 92 -10.64 -7.32 -2.55
C ALA A 92 -11.31 -6.28 -3.45
N ILE A 93 -11.36 -6.53 -4.76
CA ILE A 93 -12.00 -5.62 -5.70
C ILE A 93 -13.50 -5.49 -5.37
N ARG A 94 -14.16 -6.61 -5.12
CA ARG A 94 -15.59 -6.62 -4.79
C ARG A 94 -15.87 -5.94 -3.45
N ALA A 95 -14.95 -6.02 -2.50
CA ALA A 95 -15.05 -5.32 -1.24
C ALA A 95 -14.71 -3.84 -1.37
N GLU A 96 -14.27 -3.42 -2.54
CA GLU A 96 -13.94 -2.03 -2.86
C GLU A 96 -12.89 -1.44 -1.92
N VAL A 97 -11.79 -2.20 -1.74
CA VAL A 97 -10.58 -1.61 -1.15
C VAL A 97 -10.07 -0.53 -2.09
N GLU A 98 -9.24 0.37 -1.59
CA GLU A 98 -8.76 1.49 -2.42
C GLU A 98 -7.89 1.01 -3.58
N GLY A 99 -7.01 0.05 -3.33
CA GLY A 99 -6.16 -0.49 -4.36
C GLY A 99 -5.70 -1.89 -4.05
N VAL A 100 -5.30 -2.60 -5.10
CA VAL A 100 -4.87 -4.00 -5.04
C VAL A 100 -3.55 -4.14 -5.78
N ILE A 101 -2.64 -4.95 -5.22
CA ILE A 101 -1.46 -5.42 -5.93
C ILE A 101 -1.68 -6.89 -6.26
N PHE A 102 -1.56 -7.23 -7.55
CA PHE A 102 -1.69 -8.61 -8.03
C PHE A 102 -0.48 -8.94 -8.89
N THR A 103 0.28 -9.95 -8.48
CA THR A 103 1.55 -10.29 -9.14
C THR A 103 1.47 -11.60 -9.95
N GLY A 104 0.27 -12.06 -10.25
CA GLY A 104 0.06 -13.28 -11.02
C GLY A 104 0.20 -13.08 -12.51
N ARG A 105 -0.34 -14.04 -13.27
CA ARG A 105 -0.20 -14.10 -14.72
C ARG A 105 -0.76 -12.83 -15.39
N THR A 106 -0.06 -12.40 -16.42
CA THR A 106 -0.41 -11.17 -17.13
C THR A 106 -1.80 -11.21 -17.73
N ASP A 107 -2.21 -12.33 -18.32
CA ASP A 107 -3.54 -12.44 -18.93
C ASP A 107 -4.65 -12.35 -17.88
N VAL A 108 -4.42 -12.95 -16.70
CA VAL A 108 -5.36 -12.84 -15.60
C VAL A 108 -5.37 -11.42 -15.05
N ALA A 109 -4.20 -10.80 -14.93
CA ALA A 109 -4.08 -9.44 -14.44
C ALA A 109 -4.89 -8.47 -15.29
N ARG A 110 -4.89 -8.64 -16.61
CA ARG A 110 -5.68 -7.77 -17.50
C ARG A 110 -7.17 -7.85 -17.19
N ARG A 111 -7.67 -9.06 -16.96
CA ARG A 111 -9.09 -9.26 -16.67
C ARG A 111 -9.44 -8.65 -15.31
N LEU A 112 -8.57 -8.86 -14.31
CA LEU A 112 -8.79 -8.28 -12.99
C LEU A 112 -8.73 -6.76 -13.04
N ALA A 113 -7.82 -6.20 -13.83
CA ALA A 113 -7.71 -4.76 -13.98
C ALA A 113 -8.99 -4.15 -14.55
N ASP A 114 -9.63 -4.83 -15.51
CA ASP A 114 -10.90 -4.37 -16.05
C ASP A 114 -12.00 -4.35 -14.99
N ILE A 115 -12.06 -5.40 -14.17
CA ILE A 115 -13.05 -5.48 -13.10
C ILE A 115 -12.75 -4.38 -12.06
N ALA A 116 -11.47 -4.20 -11.70
CA ALA A 116 -11.07 -3.17 -10.75
C ALA A 116 -11.51 -1.79 -11.22
N ARG A 117 -11.33 -1.51 -12.51
CA ARG A 117 -11.72 -0.22 -13.08
C ARG A 117 -13.23 0.01 -12.94
N GLN A 118 -14.02 -1.03 -13.13
CA GLN A 118 -15.47 -0.94 -12.98
C GLN A 118 -15.88 -0.62 -11.54
N HIS A 119 -15.07 -1.02 -10.58
CA HIS A 119 -15.34 -0.77 -9.14
C HIS A 119 -14.59 0.45 -8.61
N GLY A 120 -13.84 1.15 -9.45
CA GLY A 120 -13.06 2.29 -9.00
C GLY A 120 -11.88 1.94 -8.13
N VAL A 121 -11.35 0.72 -8.27
CA VAL A 121 -10.24 0.21 -7.47
C VAL A 121 -8.94 0.35 -8.25
N ARG A 122 -7.93 0.97 -7.64
CA ARG A 122 -6.60 1.07 -8.21
C ARG A 122 -5.99 -0.33 -8.33
N PHE A 123 -5.34 -0.61 -9.44
CA PHE A 123 -4.81 -1.95 -9.69
C PHE A 123 -3.35 -1.86 -10.13
N GLU A 124 -2.47 -2.54 -9.41
CA GLU A 124 -1.03 -2.56 -9.71
C GLU A 124 -0.57 -3.99 -9.87
N THR A 125 0.38 -4.21 -10.78
CA THR A 125 0.88 -5.54 -11.10
C THR A 125 2.27 -5.81 -10.55
N GLU A 126 2.85 -4.84 -9.87
CA GLU A 126 4.18 -4.98 -9.28
C GLU A 126 4.18 -4.48 -7.85
N ARG A 127 4.95 -5.15 -7.02
CA ARG A 127 5.21 -4.67 -5.68
C ARG A 127 6.14 -3.47 -5.75
N PRO A 128 5.93 -2.45 -4.90
CA PRO A 128 6.77 -1.25 -4.96
C PRO A 128 8.21 -1.58 -4.56
N PRO A 129 9.18 -1.39 -5.47
CA PRO A 129 10.56 -1.78 -5.19
C PRO A 129 11.27 -0.88 -4.20
N ASP A 130 10.81 0.37 -4.08
CA ASP A 130 11.47 1.36 -3.23
C ASP A 130 10.67 1.67 -1.96
N ALA A 131 9.77 0.76 -1.57
CA ALA A 131 8.98 0.95 -0.37
C ALA A 131 9.82 0.72 0.88
N LEU A 132 9.50 1.45 1.95
CA LEU A 132 10.04 1.15 3.25
C LEU A 132 9.24 -0.01 3.84
N ASP A 133 9.91 -1.13 4.11
CA ASP A 133 9.27 -2.29 4.69
C ASP A 133 9.54 -2.34 6.20
N LEU A 134 8.47 -2.28 7.00
CA LEU A 134 8.60 -2.29 8.45
C LEU A 134 8.59 -3.69 9.07
N ALA A 135 8.81 -4.73 8.26
CA ALA A 135 8.83 -6.10 8.77
C ALA A 135 9.87 -6.29 9.87
N ALA A 136 11.05 -5.67 9.73
CA ALA A 136 12.12 -5.80 10.71
C ALA A 136 11.83 -5.00 12.00
N ASP A 137 10.82 -4.16 11.99
CA ASP A 137 10.50 -3.26 13.09
C ASP A 137 9.30 -3.71 13.91
N ILE A 138 8.96 -4.99 13.81
CA ILE A 138 7.74 -5.51 14.43
C ILE A 138 7.75 -5.34 15.97
N PHE A 139 8.93 -5.36 16.57
CA PHE A 139 9.08 -5.19 18.02
C PHE A 139 9.64 -3.82 18.42
N ALA A 140 9.80 -2.92 17.46
CA ALA A 140 10.29 -1.57 17.76
C ALA A 140 9.22 -0.74 18.46
N SER A 141 9.64 0.25 19.24
CA SER A 141 8.70 1.16 19.88
C SER A 141 8.02 2.03 18.83
N GLN A 142 6.85 2.58 19.17
CA GLN A 142 6.17 3.48 18.25
C GLN A 142 7.05 4.66 17.87
N GLU A 143 7.76 5.20 18.84
CA GLU A 143 8.64 6.33 18.58
C GLU A 143 9.73 5.98 17.58
N ASP A 144 10.31 4.79 17.69
CA ASP A 144 11.35 4.35 16.76
C ASP A 144 10.79 4.13 15.36
N VAL A 145 9.59 3.56 15.24
CA VAL A 145 8.94 3.37 13.95
C VAL A 145 8.62 4.73 13.33
N GLU A 146 8.09 5.66 14.10
CA GLU A 146 7.80 7.01 13.61
C GLU A 146 9.06 7.68 13.11
N ARG A 147 10.16 7.55 13.84
CA ARG A 147 11.43 8.15 13.44
C ARG A 147 11.94 7.55 12.14
N ARG A 148 11.81 6.24 12.00
CA ARG A 148 12.24 5.57 10.78
C ARG A 148 11.39 6.01 9.59
N CYS A 149 10.09 6.13 9.77
CA CYS A 149 9.21 6.61 8.72
C CYS A 149 9.53 8.07 8.36
N ALA A 150 9.78 8.90 9.36
CA ALA A 150 10.12 10.30 9.12
C ALA A 150 11.41 10.43 8.30
N ALA A 151 12.41 9.61 8.61
CA ALA A 151 13.66 9.63 7.84
C ALA A 151 13.44 9.21 6.40
N PHE A 152 12.56 8.23 6.18
CA PHE A 152 12.23 7.77 4.85
C PHE A 152 11.47 8.81 4.04
N LEU A 153 10.57 9.53 4.69
CA LEU A 153 9.76 10.53 4.01
C LEU A 153 10.57 11.80 3.69
N GLY A 154 11.63 12.00 4.38
CA GLY A 154 12.48 13.15 4.19
C GLY A 154 11.98 14.33 4.97
#